data_f84fdba55d1fa759c0eb02a06c4e2e27
#
_entry.id   f84fdba55d1fa759c0eb02a06c4e2e27
#
_cell.length_a   1.000
_cell.length_b   1.000
_cell.length_c   1.000
_cell.angle_alpha   90.00
_cell.angle_beta   90.00
_cell.angle_gamma   90.00
#
_symmetry.space_group_name_H-M   'P 1'
#
loop_
_entity.id
_entity.type
_entity.pdbx_description
1 polymer ?
#
loop_
_entity_poly.entity_id
_entity_poly.type
_entity_poly.pdbx_seq_one_letter_code
_entity_poly.pdbx_strand_id
1 'polypeptide(L)'
;IEDRIVFVHGDVCDRELAETTLRDQAVDVVVNFAAESHNSLAVVDPTRFFRTNVLGTQTMLDASRAAGVERFHHVSTCEVYGDLPLDTEEVFSEESPYRPRTPYNASKAGADHAVRAYFETFGLPVTITNCSNNYGPFQFPEKVIPLFTTNALDDLPLPMYASTQNKREWLHVLDHCEAIDLVLREGRLGETYNVGSGVEATIEEIADLVLLHTGKPESLKTIVPDRPGHDRRYVLDATKIRDELDWEPSRGWDEGLAETVAWYEENRAWWEPLK
;
A
#
# COMPACT_ATOMS: atom_id res chain seq x y z
N ILE A 1 -0.20 14.52 20.16
CA ILE A 1 0.73 13.98 19.13
C ILE A 1 1.51 15.12 18.48
N GLU A 2 0.86 16.25 18.10
CA GLU A 2 1.50 17.39 17.40
C GLU A 2 2.77 17.89 18.08
N ASP A 3 2.80 17.96 19.39
CA ASP A 3 3.96 18.42 20.18
C ASP A 3 5.18 17.46 20.13
N ARG A 4 5.03 16.28 19.50
CA ARG A 4 6.08 15.25 19.38
C ARG A 4 6.52 14.98 17.96
N ILE A 5 5.99 15.74 17.00
CA ILE A 5 6.30 15.56 15.59
C ILE A 5 7.11 16.75 15.09
N VAL A 6 8.22 16.48 14.43
CA VAL A 6 8.96 17.45 13.62
C VAL A 6 8.61 17.19 12.16
N PHE A 7 7.89 18.13 11.54
CA PHE A 7 7.55 18.04 10.12
C PHE A 7 8.61 18.72 9.27
N VAL A 8 9.21 17.98 8.34
CA VAL A 8 10.18 18.49 7.37
C VAL A 8 9.59 18.34 5.98
N HIS A 9 9.29 19.46 5.32
CA HIS A 9 8.78 19.46 3.94
C HIS A 9 9.93 19.31 2.95
N GLY A 10 9.91 18.24 2.12
CA GLY A 10 10.94 17.95 1.13
C GLY A 10 10.60 16.82 0.18
N ASP A 11 11.52 16.55 -0.75
CA ASP A 11 11.46 15.44 -1.71
C ASP A 11 12.38 14.31 -1.22
N VAL A 12 11.93 13.06 -1.20
CA VAL A 12 12.77 11.91 -0.84
C VAL A 12 13.98 11.71 -1.76
N CYS A 13 13.96 12.34 -2.94
CA CYS A 13 15.10 12.38 -3.85
C CYS A 13 16.12 13.49 -3.51
N ASP A 14 15.83 14.34 -2.51
CA ASP A 14 16.77 15.36 -2.05
C ASP A 14 17.72 14.76 -1.01
N ARG A 15 18.89 14.37 -1.47
CA ARG A 15 19.91 13.70 -0.66
C ARG A 15 20.40 14.58 0.49
N GLU A 16 20.68 15.85 0.23
CA GLU A 16 21.22 16.77 1.24
C GLU A 16 20.20 16.97 2.37
N LEU A 17 18.93 17.17 2.01
CA LEU A 17 17.85 17.30 2.97
C LEU A 17 17.66 16.01 3.79
N ALA A 18 17.66 14.84 3.13
CA ALA A 18 17.51 13.55 3.80
C ALA A 18 18.68 13.30 4.79
N GLU A 19 19.92 13.42 4.36
CA GLU A 19 21.11 13.23 5.23
C GLU A 19 21.13 14.21 6.40
N THR A 20 20.79 15.48 6.15
CA THR A 20 20.77 16.51 7.19
C THR A 20 19.67 16.25 8.19
N THR A 21 18.47 15.90 7.73
CA THR A 21 17.31 15.61 8.59
C THR A 21 17.61 14.40 9.50
N LEU A 22 18.08 13.29 8.94
CA LEU A 22 18.35 12.08 9.73
C LEU A 22 19.42 12.32 10.78
N ARG A 23 20.48 13.04 10.44
CA ARG A 23 21.57 13.37 11.37
C ARG A 23 21.13 14.35 12.45
N ASP A 24 20.51 15.48 12.07
CA ASP A 24 20.21 16.59 12.99
C ASP A 24 19.09 16.25 13.96
N GLN A 25 18.18 15.34 13.56
CA GLN A 25 17.15 14.80 14.42
C GLN A 25 17.57 13.52 15.16
N ALA A 26 18.81 13.05 14.98
CA ALA A 26 19.33 11.81 15.57
C ALA A 26 18.36 10.63 15.36
N VAL A 27 17.97 10.39 14.10
CA VAL A 27 16.98 9.35 13.76
C VAL A 27 17.58 7.96 13.89
N ASP A 28 16.98 7.12 14.72
CA ASP A 28 17.39 5.73 14.93
C ASP A 28 16.74 4.77 13.91
N VAL A 29 15.49 5.03 13.53
CA VAL A 29 14.71 4.15 12.66
C VAL A 29 14.07 4.96 11.53
N VAL A 30 14.20 4.45 10.29
CA VAL A 30 13.51 5.01 9.11
C VAL A 30 12.43 4.05 8.65
N VAL A 31 11.21 4.56 8.48
CA VAL A 31 10.09 3.84 7.85
C VAL A 31 9.73 4.54 6.55
N ASN A 32 10.05 3.91 5.43
CA ASN A 32 9.83 4.49 4.11
C ASN A 32 8.45 4.13 3.55
N PHE A 33 7.48 5.01 3.78
CA PHE A 33 6.15 4.97 3.15
C PHE A 33 6.09 5.76 1.84
N ALA A 34 7.08 6.63 1.59
CA ALA A 34 7.05 7.56 0.48
C ALA A 34 7.03 6.84 -0.87
N ALA A 35 5.95 7.02 -1.62
CA ALA A 35 5.79 6.44 -2.96
C ALA A 35 4.73 7.18 -3.78
N GLU A 36 4.92 7.18 -5.09
CA GLU A 36 3.83 7.36 -6.03
C GLU A 36 3.05 6.04 -6.14
N SER A 37 1.73 6.05 -5.98
CA SER A 37 0.93 4.81 -5.85
C SER A 37 -0.34 4.76 -6.71
N HIS A 38 -0.59 5.74 -7.58
CA HIS A 38 -1.77 5.78 -8.43
C HIS A 38 -1.51 5.07 -9.77
N ASN A 39 -1.94 3.81 -9.90
CA ASN A 39 -1.67 2.99 -11.09
C ASN A 39 -2.07 3.64 -12.43
N SER A 40 -3.21 4.33 -12.51
CA SER A 40 -3.63 5.01 -13.76
C SER A 40 -2.69 6.16 -14.13
N LEU A 41 -2.19 6.89 -13.13
CA LEU A 41 -1.21 7.95 -13.36
C LEU A 41 0.15 7.36 -13.80
N ALA A 42 0.52 6.19 -13.30
CA ALA A 42 1.74 5.50 -13.72
C ALA A 42 1.78 5.15 -15.21
N VAL A 43 0.61 4.95 -15.82
CA VAL A 43 0.51 4.71 -17.28
C VAL A 43 0.74 6.01 -18.07
N VAL A 44 0.35 7.15 -17.52
CA VAL A 44 0.48 8.46 -18.18
C VAL A 44 1.88 9.07 -17.99
N ASP A 45 2.40 8.99 -16.77
CA ASP A 45 3.74 9.51 -16.41
C ASP A 45 4.55 8.48 -15.61
N PRO A 46 5.11 7.45 -16.27
CA PRO A 46 5.90 6.43 -15.60
C PRO A 46 7.20 6.98 -14.98
N THR A 47 7.78 8.03 -15.55
CA THR A 47 9.06 8.62 -15.09
C THR A 47 8.95 9.09 -13.63
N ARG A 48 7.85 9.72 -13.27
CA ARG A 48 7.57 10.17 -11.92
C ARG A 48 7.63 9.01 -10.91
N PHE A 49 7.08 7.85 -11.28
CA PHE A 49 7.06 6.66 -10.43
C PHE A 49 8.46 6.09 -10.20
N PHE A 50 9.24 5.93 -11.28
CA PHE A 50 10.63 5.44 -11.14
C PHE A 50 11.51 6.43 -10.37
N ARG A 51 11.33 7.74 -10.58
CA ARG A 51 12.06 8.75 -9.84
C ARG A 51 11.76 8.67 -8.35
N THR A 52 10.48 8.72 -7.95
CA THR A 52 10.11 8.71 -6.54
C THR A 52 10.37 7.35 -5.90
N ASN A 53 9.89 6.27 -6.51
CA ASN A 53 9.88 4.95 -5.86
C ASN A 53 11.26 4.29 -5.88
N VAL A 54 12.03 4.43 -6.97
CA VAL A 54 13.35 3.79 -7.06
C VAL A 54 14.45 4.73 -6.59
N LEU A 55 14.58 5.90 -7.24
CA LEU A 55 15.65 6.84 -6.90
C LEU A 55 15.44 7.44 -5.51
N GLY A 56 14.21 7.80 -5.14
CA GLY A 56 13.89 8.28 -3.79
C GLY A 56 14.22 7.25 -2.72
N THR A 57 13.84 5.97 -2.91
CA THR A 57 14.20 4.90 -1.97
C THR A 57 15.72 4.75 -1.89
N GLN A 58 16.43 4.75 -3.01
CA GLN A 58 17.91 4.66 -3.02
C GLN A 58 18.55 5.86 -2.28
N THR A 59 18.01 7.06 -2.44
CA THR A 59 18.48 8.26 -1.73
C THR A 59 18.28 8.12 -0.22
N MET A 60 17.12 7.63 0.21
CA MET A 60 16.82 7.38 1.63
C MET A 60 17.71 6.28 2.23
N LEU A 61 18.03 5.24 1.46
CA LEU A 61 18.98 4.19 1.87
C LEU A 61 20.39 4.74 2.06
N ASP A 62 20.88 5.59 1.14
CA ASP A 62 22.18 6.24 1.27
C ASP A 62 22.24 7.16 2.51
N ALA A 63 21.20 7.97 2.71
CA ALA A 63 21.09 8.86 3.86
C ALA A 63 21.04 8.06 5.18
N SER A 64 20.27 6.97 5.22
CA SER A 64 20.15 6.08 6.38
C SER A 64 21.49 5.43 6.72
N ARG A 65 22.22 4.95 5.69
CA ARG A 65 23.57 4.39 5.88
C ARG A 65 24.56 5.44 6.39
N ALA A 66 24.51 6.65 5.86
CA ALA A 66 25.38 7.74 6.28
C ALA A 66 25.09 8.19 7.72
N ALA A 67 23.84 8.18 8.14
CA ALA A 67 23.40 8.50 9.50
C ALA A 67 23.65 7.34 10.50
N GLY A 68 23.85 6.11 10.01
CA GLY A 68 24.06 4.94 10.85
C GLY A 68 22.80 4.50 11.59
N VAL A 69 21.62 4.55 10.93
CA VAL A 69 20.35 4.16 11.56
C VAL A 69 20.36 2.71 11.99
N GLU A 70 19.67 2.41 13.07
CA GLU A 70 19.54 1.06 13.63
C GLU A 70 18.65 0.16 12.77
N ARG A 71 17.69 0.76 12.03
CA ARG A 71 16.79 0.01 11.14
C ARG A 71 16.22 0.90 10.03
N PHE A 72 16.13 0.33 8.83
CA PHE A 72 15.39 0.87 7.69
C PHE A 72 14.27 -0.10 7.30
N HIS A 73 13.03 0.32 7.41
CA HIS A 73 11.87 -0.46 6.97
C HIS A 73 11.29 0.11 5.69
N HIS A 74 11.08 -0.75 4.68
CA HIS A 74 10.46 -0.39 3.41
C HIS A 74 9.05 -0.96 3.30
N VAL A 75 8.06 -0.09 3.13
CA VAL A 75 6.69 -0.50 2.87
C VAL A 75 6.50 -0.69 1.36
N SER A 76 6.29 -1.93 0.93
CA SER A 76 6.09 -2.33 -0.45
C SER A 76 4.65 -2.81 -0.71
N THR A 77 4.43 -3.64 -1.71
CA THR A 77 3.10 -4.05 -2.18
C THR A 77 3.12 -5.46 -2.75
N CYS A 78 2.01 -6.20 -2.62
CA CYS A 78 1.80 -7.49 -3.29
C CYS A 78 1.86 -7.39 -4.82
N GLU A 79 1.63 -6.22 -5.40
CA GLU A 79 1.62 -6.02 -6.84
C GLU A 79 2.98 -6.27 -7.51
N VAL A 80 4.08 -6.34 -6.73
CA VAL A 80 5.41 -6.72 -7.25
C VAL A 80 5.46 -8.15 -7.78
N TYR A 81 4.62 -9.05 -7.24
CA TYR A 81 4.55 -10.44 -7.67
C TYR A 81 3.84 -10.63 -9.01
N GLY A 82 2.94 -9.72 -9.37
CA GLY A 82 2.20 -9.76 -10.64
C GLY A 82 0.77 -10.23 -10.50
N ASP A 83 0.32 -11.08 -11.43
CA ASP A 83 -1.07 -11.41 -11.66
C ASP A 83 -1.34 -12.92 -11.59
N LEU A 84 -2.39 -13.33 -10.90
CA LEU A 84 -2.89 -14.69 -10.85
C LEU A 84 -4.17 -14.84 -11.70
N PRO A 85 -4.44 -16.02 -12.27
CA PRO A 85 -5.74 -16.34 -12.85
C PRO A 85 -6.86 -16.29 -11.78
N LEU A 86 -8.09 -15.98 -12.19
CA LEU A 86 -9.23 -15.91 -11.26
C LEU A 86 -9.66 -17.28 -10.72
N ASP A 87 -9.37 -18.33 -11.47
CA ASP A 87 -9.80 -19.72 -11.24
C ASP A 87 -8.70 -20.61 -10.61
N THR A 88 -7.73 -20.01 -9.92
CA THR A 88 -6.62 -20.72 -9.26
C THR A 88 -6.68 -20.57 -7.74
N GLU A 89 -6.19 -21.58 -7.03
CA GLU A 89 -5.92 -21.55 -5.59
C GLU A 89 -4.53 -21.01 -5.25
N GLU A 90 -3.73 -20.63 -6.28
CA GLU A 90 -2.38 -20.10 -6.07
C GLU A 90 -2.40 -18.80 -5.27
N VAL A 91 -1.37 -18.65 -4.42
CA VAL A 91 -1.10 -17.45 -3.61
C VAL A 91 0.38 -17.08 -3.74
N PHE A 92 0.73 -15.84 -3.50
CA PHE A 92 2.12 -15.39 -3.52
C PHE A 92 2.76 -15.49 -2.14
N SER A 93 3.85 -16.24 -2.04
CA SER A 93 4.75 -16.23 -0.89
C SER A 93 5.92 -15.29 -1.11
N GLU A 94 6.74 -15.07 -0.09
CA GLU A 94 7.96 -14.24 -0.19
C GLU A 94 9.01 -14.83 -1.15
N GLU A 95 8.93 -16.14 -1.43
CA GLU A 95 9.77 -16.83 -2.42
C GLU A 95 9.26 -16.71 -3.88
N SER A 96 8.05 -16.16 -4.06
CA SER A 96 7.47 -15.98 -5.38
C SER A 96 8.28 -14.99 -6.21
N PRO A 97 8.55 -15.28 -7.50
CA PRO A 97 9.32 -14.37 -8.34
C PRO A 97 8.54 -13.07 -8.61
N TYR A 98 9.23 -11.94 -8.57
CA TYR A 98 8.66 -10.66 -8.97
C TYR A 98 8.40 -10.64 -10.49
N ARG A 99 7.14 -10.37 -10.87
CA ARG A 99 6.67 -10.28 -12.26
C ARG A 99 5.74 -9.07 -12.45
N PRO A 100 6.22 -7.85 -12.14
CA PRO A 100 5.39 -6.65 -12.17
C PRO A 100 4.86 -6.37 -13.58
N ARG A 101 3.60 -5.92 -13.71
CA ARG A 101 2.94 -5.71 -15.00
C ARG A 101 2.66 -4.25 -15.34
N THR A 102 2.78 -3.34 -14.37
CA THR A 102 2.58 -1.91 -14.57
C THR A 102 3.85 -1.12 -14.22
N PRO A 103 4.01 0.13 -14.69
CA PRO A 103 5.14 0.96 -14.29
C PRO A 103 5.20 1.21 -12.77
N TYR A 104 4.04 1.33 -12.10
CA TYR A 104 3.98 1.39 -10.63
C TYR A 104 4.57 0.12 -10.00
N ASN A 105 4.04 -1.05 -10.38
CA ASN A 105 4.48 -2.33 -9.83
C ASN A 105 5.99 -2.55 -10.07
N ALA A 106 6.47 -2.20 -11.29
CA ALA A 106 7.88 -2.30 -11.65
C ALA A 106 8.76 -1.34 -10.84
N SER A 107 8.28 -0.13 -10.55
CA SER A 107 9.02 0.83 -9.72
C SER A 107 9.12 0.37 -8.26
N LYS A 108 8.06 -0.24 -7.71
CA LYS A 108 8.08 -0.82 -6.35
C LYS A 108 9.00 -2.04 -6.28
N ALA A 109 8.95 -2.94 -7.29
CA ALA A 109 9.88 -4.06 -7.39
C ALA A 109 11.36 -3.61 -7.47
N GLY A 110 11.63 -2.53 -8.22
CA GLY A 110 12.96 -1.91 -8.28
C GLY A 110 13.42 -1.34 -6.94
N ALA A 111 12.52 -0.73 -6.17
CA ALA A 111 12.79 -0.26 -4.82
C ALA A 111 13.13 -1.42 -3.86
N ASP A 112 12.34 -2.50 -3.88
CA ASP A 112 12.60 -3.69 -3.05
C ASP A 112 13.97 -4.31 -3.35
N HIS A 113 14.33 -4.41 -4.63
CA HIS A 113 15.67 -4.89 -5.02
C HIS A 113 16.79 -3.96 -4.55
N ALA A 114 16.59 -2.63 -4.56
CA ALA A 114 17.55 -1.69 -4.00
C ALA A 114 17.71 -1.91 -2.49
N VAL A 115 16.62 -2.06 -1.75
CA VAL A 115 16.65 -2.33 -0.29
C VAL A 115 17.44 -3.59 0.02
N ARG A 116 17.15 -4.70 -0.67
CA ARG A 116 17.89 -5.98 -0.50
C ARG A 116 19.38 -5.83 -0.83
N ALA A 117 19.69 -5.12 -1.93
CA ALA A 117 21.08 -4.90 -2.33
C ALA A 117 21.87 -4.09 -1.28
N TYR A 118 21.23 -3.15 -0.57
CA TYR A 118 21.87 -2.39 0.49
C TYR A 118 22.16 -3.24 1.75
N PHE A 119 21.28 -4.18 2.04
CA PHE A 119 21.55 -5.18 3.09
C PHE A 119 22.75 -6.05 2.73
N GLU A 120 22.73 -6.70 1.57
CA GLU A 120 23.76 -7.62 1.12
C GLU A 120 25.14 -6.97 0.93
N THR A 121 25.13 -5.74 0.37
CA THR A 121 26.39 -5.07 -0.01
C THR A 121 27.00 -4.26 1.14
N PHE A 122 26.15 -3.58 1.90
CA PHE A 122 26.60 -2.60 2.89
C PHE A 122 26.26 -2.99 4.33
N GLY A 123 25.50 -4.06 4.54
CA GLY A 123 25.06 -4.48 5.86
C GLY A 123 24.06 -3.52 6.51
N LEU A 124 23.34 -2.69 5.70
CA LEU A 124 22.33 -1.80 6.24
C LEU A 124 21.21 -2.64 6.85
N PRO A 125 20.82 -2.45 8.13
CA PRO A 125 19.78 -3.25 8.78
C PRO A 125 18.41 -2.94 8.19
N VAL A 126 17.91 -3.75 7.25
CA VAL A 126 16.64 -3.51 6.53
C VAL A 126 15.60 -4.56 6.84
N THR A 127 14.32 -4.19 6.68
CA THR A 127 13.18 -5.10 6.57
C THR A 127 12.22 -4.57 5.49
N ILE A 128 11.43 -5.47 4.88
CA ILE A 128 10.43 -5.12 3.87
C ILE A 128 9.08 -5.74 4.27
N THR A 129 7.98 -5.00 4.10
CA THR A 129 6.64 -5.59 4.10
C THR A 129 6.01 -5.43 2.72
N ASN A 130 5.47 -6.54 2.17
CA ASN A 130 4.60 -6.52 0.99
C ASN A 130 3.16 -6.67 1.46
N CYS A 131 2.36 -5.62 1.35
CA CYS A 131 0.98 -5.66 1.81
C CYS A 131 -0.01 -5.86 0.66
N SER A 132 -1.16 -6.46 0.97
CA SER A 132 -2.33 -6.46 0.12
C SER A 132 -3.01 -5.08 0.08
N ASN A 133 -4.15 -4.94 -0.64
CA ASN A 133 -4.82 -3.64 -0.74
C ASN A 133 -5.32 -3.18 0.63
N ASN A 134 -4.85 -2.03 1.05
CA ASN A 134 -5.30 -1.42 2.29
C ASN A 134 -6.64 -0.68 2.11
N TYR A 135 -7.44 -0.67 3.16
CA TYR A 135 -8.64 0.16 3.27
C TYR A 135 -8.80 0.66 4.71
N GLY A 136 -9.61 1.68 4.90
CA GLY A 136 -9.85 2.25 6.22
C GLY A 136 -9.92 3.78 6.21
N PRO A 137 -9.97 4.41 7.39
CA PRO A 137 -9.93 5.85 7.55
C PRO A 137 -8.72 6.51 6.90
N PHE A 138 -8.87 7.76 6.47
CA PHE A 138 -7.81 8.60 5.89
C PHE A 138 -7.21 8.11 4.57
N GLN A 139 -7.79 7.11 3.91
CA GLN A 139 -7.34 6.74 2.57
C GLN A 139 -7.75 7.80 1.56
N PHE A 140 -6.80 8.22 0.70
CA PHE A 140 -7.04 9.27 -0.30
C PHE A 140 -8.19 8.90 -1.26
N PRO A 141 -9.13 9.84 -1.57
CA PRO A 141 -10.39 9.52 -2.28
C PRO A 141 -10.24 9.11 -3.75
N GLU A 142 -9.03 8.94 -4.28
CA GLU A 142 -8.76 8.33 -5.59
C GLU A 142 -8.81 6.80 -5.60
N LYS A 143 -8.69 6.15 -4.43
CA LYS A 143 -8.69 4.69 -4.29
C LYS A 143 -10.13 4.16 -4.28
N VAL A 144 -10.33 2.91 -4.72
CA VAL A 144 -11.65 2.38 -5.06
C VAL A 144 -12.69 2.50 -3.94
N ILE A 145 -12.36 2.07 -2.71
CA ILE A 145 -13.30 2.11 -1.59
C ILE A 145 -13.69 3.57 -1.24
N PRO A 146 -12.75 4.48 -0.96
CA PRO A 146 -13.12 5.85 -0.68
C PRO A 146 -13.73 6.58 -1.88
N LEU A 147 -13.30 6.29 -3.12
CA LEU A 147 -13.90 6.86 -4.33
C LEU A 147 -15.37 6.46 -4.44
N PHE A 148 -15.68 5.16 -4.30
CA PHE A 148 -17.06 4.70 -4.37
C PHE A 148 -17.89 5.25 -3.21
N THR A 149 -17.35 5.26 -2.01
CA THR A 149 -18.04 5.78 -0.82
C THR A 149 -18.36 7.27 -0.98
N THR A 150 -17.37 8.10 -1.31
CA THR A 150 -17.58 9.54 -1.43
C THR A 150 -18.46 9.90 -2.63
N ASN A 151 -18.40 9.13 -3.73
CA ASN A 151 -19.31 9.29 -4.85
C ASN A 151 -20.74 8.88 -4.48
N ALA A 152 -20.94 7.75 -3.80
CA ALA A 152 -22.25 7.34 -3.33
C ALA A 152 -22.90 8.38 -2.41
N LEU A 153 -22.12 8.93 -1.45
CA LEU A 153 -22.58 9.99 -0.54
C LEU A 153 -23.02 11.26 -1.28
N ASP A 154 -22.43 11.56 -2.44
CA ASP A 154 -22.73 12.70 -3.28
C ASP A 154 -23.74 12.40 -4.42
N ASP A 155 -24.35 11.21 -4.44
CA ASP A 155 -25.22 10.72 -5.53
C ASP A 155 -24.55 10.75 -6.92
N LEU A 156 -23.22 10.57 -6.96
CA LEU A 156 -22.41 10.49 -8.18
C LEU A 156 -22.19 9.05 -8.64
N PRO A 157 -21.93 8.81 -9.95
CA PRO A 157 -21.65 7.47 -10.46
C PRO A 157 -20.44 6.80 -9.80
N LEU A 158 -20.55 5.48 -9.56
CA LEU A 158 -19.46 4.61 -9.15
C LEU A 158 -18.80 4.03 -10.42
N PRO A 159 -17.63 4.55 -10.85
CA PRO A 159 -16.98 4.10 -12.08
C PRO A 159 -16.27 2.75 -11.87
N MET A 160 -16.91 1.67 -12.28
CA MET A 160 -16.33 0.33 -12.23
C MET A 160 -15.70 -0.03 -13.58
N TYR A 161 -14.49 -0.57 -13.55
CA TYR A 161 -13.89 -1.14 -14.75
C TYR A 161 -14.72 -2.31 -15.30
N ALA A 162 -14.70 -2.53 -16.62
CA ALA A 162 -15.48 -3.59 -17.26
C ALA A 162 -15.15 -5.00 -16.71
N SER A 163 -13.93 -5.20 -16.22
CA SER A 163 -13.50 -6.41 -15.51
C SER A 163 -13.93 -6.40 -14.04
N THR A 164 -15.23 -6.26 -13.75
CA THR A 164 -15.79 -6.15 -12.39
C THR A 164 -15.50 -7.35 -11.49
N GLN A 165 -15.25 -8.52 -12.09
CA GLN A 165 -14.93 -9.77 -11.40
C GLN A 165 -13.47 -9.92 -10.99
N ASN A 166 -12.61 -8.95 -11.33
CA ASN A 166 -11.25 -8.92 -10.82
C ASN A 166 -11.26 -8.83 -9.29
N LYS A 167 -10.48 -9.70 -8.66
CA LYS A 167 -10.40 -9.84 -7.20
C LYS A 167 -9.19 -9.12 -6.63
N ARG A 168 -9.36 -8.60 -5.45
CA ARG A 168 -8.29 -8.04 -4.63
C ARG A 168 -8.39 -8.60 -3.22
N GLU A 169 -7.24 -8.84 -2.63
CA GLU A 169 -7.17 -9.09 -1.20
C GLU A 169 -7.19 -7.75 -0.44
N TRP A 170 -7.95 -7.68 0.64
CA TRP A 170 -8.20 -6.46 1.39
C TRP A 170 -7.74 -6.58 2.84
N LEU A 171 -6.94 -5.61 3.27
CA LEU A 171 -6.37 -5.54 4.61
C LEU A 171 -6.77 -4.21 5.26
N HIS A 172 -7.30 -4.26 6.48
CA HIS A 172 -7.59 -3.03 7.20
C HIS A 172 -6.29 -2.29 7.55
N VAL A 173 -6.26 -0.97 7.39
CA VAL A 173 -5.04 -0.16 7.55
C VAL A 173 -4.43 -0.27 8.94
N LEU A 174 -5.24 -0.44 10.00
CA LEU A 174 -4.73 -0.60 11.36
C LEU A 174 -4.03 -1.95 11.55
N ASP A 175 -4.55 -3.04 10.96
CA ASP A 175 -3.86 -4.34 10.99
C ASP A 175 -2.50 -4.26 10.25
N HIS A 176 -2.44 -3.52 9.14
CA HIS A 176 -1.17 -3.27 8.46
C HIS A 176 -0.20 -2.44 9.32
N CYS A 177 -0.68 -1.39 10.01
CA CYS A 177 0.15 -0.62 10.93
C CYS A 177 0.70 -1.48 12.07
N GLU A 178 -0.12 -2.37 12.63
CA GLU A 178 0.30 -3.33 13.66
C GLU A 178 1.36 -4.31 13.14
N ALA A 179 1.21 -4.82 11.91
CA ALA A 179 2.22 -5.66 11.27
C ALA A 179 3.54 -4.91 11.05
N ILE A 180 3.50 -3.67 10.58
CA ILE A 180 4.71 -2.84 10.41
C ILE A 180 5.41 -2.62 11.74
N ASP A 181 4.68 -2.23 12.80
CA ASP A 181 5.25 -2.02 14.13
C ASP A 181 5.91 -3.29 14.67
N LEU A 182 5.27 -4.45 14.47
CA LEU A 182 5.81 -5.73 14.88
C LEU A 182 7.06 -6.12 14.09
N VAL A 183 7.05 -5.97 12.76
CA VAL A 183 8.24 -6.23 11.92
C VAL A 183 9.38 -5.27 12.26
N LEU A 184 9.07 -4.03 12.62
CA LEU A 184 10.07 -3.07 13.08
C LEU A 184 10.76 -3.52 14.38
N ARG A 185 10.05 -4.12 15.30
CA ARG A 185 10.59 -4.54 16.60
C ARG A 185 11.27 -5.91 16.53
N GLU A 186 10.65 -6.86 15.88
CA GLU A 186 10.98 -8.28 16.01
C GLU A 186 11.37 -8.94 14.69
N GLY A 187 11.05 -8.31 13.52
CA GLY A 187 11.34 -8.87 12.22
C GLY A 187 12.84 -9.09 11.99
N ARG A 188 13.20 -10.20 11.37
CA ARG A 188 14.59 -10.53 11.02
C ARG A 188 15.13 -9.58 9.99
N LEU A 189 16.35 -9.09 10.20
CA LEU A 189 17.03 -8.18 9.27
C LEU A 189 17.31 -8.88 7.93
N GLY A 190 17.13 -8.15 6.84
CA GLY A 190 17.27 -8.64 5.48
C GLY A 190 16.01 -9.31 4.92
N GLU A 191 15.01 -9.59 5.77
CA GLU A 191 13.83 -10.36 5.40
C GLU A 191 12.69 -9.50 4.86
N THR A 192 11.87 -10.15 4.03
CA THR A 192 10.58 -9.65 3.55
C THR A 192 9.47 -10.43 4.25
N TYR A 193 8.38 -9.73 4.60
CA TYR A 193 7.17 -10.30 5.17
C TYR A 193 5.96 -9.90 4.32
N ASN A 194 5.20 -10.89 3.87
CA ASN A 194 3.90 -10.66 3.27
C ASN A 194 2.87 -10.36 4.37
N VAL A 195 2.08 -9.30 4.15
CA VAL A 195 1.06 -8.84 5.10
C VAL A 195 -0.29 -8.84 4.38
N GLY A 196 -1.03 -9.91 4.56
CA GLY A 196 -2.32 -10.17 3.93
C GLY A 196 -3.35 -10.71 4.93
N SER A 197 -4.62 -10.54 4.61
CA SER A 197 -5.73 -11.01 5.43
C SER A 197 -6.31 -12.35 4.95
N GLY A 198 -6.01 -12.74 3.70
CA GLY A 198 -6.68 -13.85 3.02
C GLY A 198 -8.09 -13.52 2.52
N VAL A 199 -8.62 -12.31 2.78
CA VAL A 199 -9.97 -11.92 2.37
C VAL A 199 -9.95 -11.30 0.98
N GLU A 200 -10.59 -11.95 0.03
CA GLU A 200 -10.73 -11.47 -1.35
C GLU A 200 -12.15 -10.92 -1.60
N ALA A 201 -12.25 -9.78 -2.28
CA ALA A 201 -13.49 -9.26 -2.80
C ALA A 201 -13.32 -8.73 -4.23
N THR A 202 -14.34 -8.90 -5.06
CA THR A 202 -14.41 -8.32 -6.40
C THR A 202 -14.74 -6.82 -6.34
N ILE A 203 -14.48 -6.11 -7.43
CA ILE A 203 -14.86 -4.69 -7.53
C ILE A 203 -16.38 -4.52 -7.47
N GLU A 204 -17.13 -5.50 -8.00
CA GLU A 204 -18.60 -5.49 -7.95
C GLU A 204 -19.11 -5.67 -6.52
N GLU A 205 -18.60 -6.64 -5.77
CA GLU A 205 -18.96 -6.84 -4.36
C GLU A 205 -18.68 -5.59 -3.50
N ILE A 206 -17.55 -4.90 -3.75
CA ILE A 206 -17.24 -3.64 -3.06
C ILE A 206 -18.27 -2.57 -3.38
N ALA A 207 -18.66 -2.42 -4.66
CA ALA A 207 -19.69 -1.46 -5.04
C ALA A 207 -21.03 -1.76 -4.37
N ASP A 208 -21.42 -3.05 -4.31
CA ASP A 208 -22.65 -3.49 -3.65
C ASP A 208 -22.65 -3.18 -2.16
N LEU A 209 -21.57 -3.50 -1.47
CA LEU A 209 -21.43 -3.22 -0.04
C LEU A 209 -21.42 -1.72 0.27
N VAL A 210 -20.72 -0.92 -0.53
CA VAL A 210 -20.73 0.55 -0.38
C VAL A 210 -22.13 1.12 -0.58
N LEU A 211 -22.86 0.67 -1.60
CA LEU A 211 -24.24 1.12 -1.85
C LEU A 211 -25.18 0.68 -0.72
N LEU A 212 -25.02 -0.53 -0.20
CA LEU A 212 -25.76 -1.04 0.95
C LEU A 212 -25.55 -0.15 2.19
N HIS A 213 -24.30 0.12 2.55
CA HIS A 213 -23.97 0.89 3.76
C HIS A 213 -24.33 2.37 3.65
N THR A 214 -24.30 2.95 2.43
CA THR A 214 -24.72 4.34 2.18
C THR A 214 -26.22 4.48 1.92
N GLY A 215 -26.96 3.38 1.80
CA GLY A 215 -28.40 3.39 1.48
C GLY A 215 -28.69 3.92 0.06
N LYS A 216 -27.76 3.76 -0.88
CA LYS A 216 -27.87 4.30 -2.24
C LYS A 216 -28.26 3.22 -3.26
N PRO A 217 -28.91 3.62 -4.38
CA PRO A 217 -29.43 2.68 -5.37
C PRO A 217 -28.31 2.13 -6.28
N GLU A 218 -28.52 0.89 -6.79
CA GLU A 218 -27.61 0.25 -7.76
C GLU A 218 -27.45 1.04 -9.07
N SER A 219 -28.41 1.93 -9.39
CA SER A 219 -28.34 2.78 -10.59
C SER A 219 -27.13 3.72 -10.61
N LEU A 220 -26.40 3.88 -9.50
CA LEU A 220 -25.14 4.61 -9.45
C LEU A 220 -23.97 3.83 -10.06
N LYS A 221 -24.05 2.50 -10.19
CA LYS A 221 -23.02 1.70 -10.84
C LYS A 221 -22.87 2.09 -12.31
N THR A 222 -21.66 2.38 -12.76
CA THR A 222 -21.35 2.76 -14.14
C THR A 222 -20.12 2.04 -14.63
N ILE A 223 -20.24 1.31 -15.74
CA ILE A 223 -19.12 0.58 -16.33
C ILE A 223 -18.26 1.55 -17.16
N VAL A 224 -16.95 1.51 -16.90
CA VAL A 224 -15.94 2.26 -17.66
C VAL A 224 -14.92 1.29 -18.29
N PRO A 225 -14.22 1.69 -19.37
CA PRO A 225 -13.18 0.84 -19.98
C PRO A 225 -12.07 0.47 -19.01
N ASP A 226 -11.54 -0.75 -19.15
CA ASP A 226 -10.39 -1.20 -18.36
C ASP A 226 -9.14 -0.39 -18.64
N ARG A 227 -8.30 -0.22 -17.61
CA ARG A 227 -6.97 0.34 -17.78
C ARG A 227 -5.98 -0.69 -18.33
N PRO A 228 -4.96 -0.28 -19.09
CA PRO A 228 -3.87 -1.18 -19.51
C PRO A 228 -3.17 -1.82 -18.31
N GLY A 229 -2.82 -3.12 -18.45
CA GLY A 229 -2.10 -3.85 -17.40
C GLY A 229 -2.91 -4.14 -16.14
N HIS A 230 -4.25 -4.06 -16.19
CA HIS A 230 -5.09 -4.35 -15.04
C HIS A 230 -4.93 -5.80 -14.60
N ASP A 231 -4.43 -6.02 -13.37
CA ASP A 231 -4.27 -7.35 -12.79
C ASP A 231 -5.64 -7.94 -12.45
N ARG A 232 -5.79 -9.26 -12.66
CA ARG A 232 -7.04 -9.99 -12.41
C ARG A 232 -7.20 -10.34 -10.95
N ARG A 233 -6.14 -10.89 -10.35
CA ARG A 233 -6.14 -11.36 -8.97
C ARG A 233 -4.73 -11.29 -8.39
N TYR A 234 -4.62 -10.95 -7.13
CA TYR A 234 -3.45 -11.22 -6.29
C TYR A 234 -3.90 -11.43 -4.85
N VAL A 235 -3.25 -12.39 -4.19
CA VAL A 235 -3.47 -12.74 -2.79
C VAL A 235 -2.16 -13.25 -2.22
N LEU A 236 -1.90 -12.95 -0.97
CA LEU A 236 -0.66 -13.23 -0.28
C LEU A 236 -0.77 -14.46 0.64
N ASP A 237 0.27 -15.23 0.70
CA ASP A 237 0.52 -16.14 1.80
C ASP A 237 1.20 -15.37 2.94
N ALA A 238 0.51 -15.18 4.04
CA ALA A 238 0.99 -14.51 5.24
C ALA A 238 1.48 -15.48 6.32
N THR A 239 1.76 -16.73 5.95
CA THR A 239 2.19 -17.79 6.91
C THR A 239 3.48 -17.39 7.63
N LYS A 240 4.45 -16.78 6.92
CA LYS A 240 5.73 -16.39 7.50
C LYS A 240 5.60 -15.39 8.64
N ILE A 241 4.83 -14.32 8.46
CA ILE A 241 4.65 -13.31 9.51
C ILE A 241 3.87 -13.89 10.69
N ARG A 242 2.92 -14.79 10.44
CA ARG A 242 2.19 -15.51 11.48
C ARG A 242 3.11 -16.42 12.29
N ASP A 243 3.89 -17.26 11.61
CA ASP A 243 4.73 -18.27 12.26
C ASP A 243 5.93 -17.66 13.01
N GLU A 244 6.51 -16.58 12.47
CA GLU A 244 7.71 -15.98 13.05
C GLU A 244 7.39 -14.88 14.09
N LEU A 245 6.27 -14.17 13.92
CA LEU A 245 5.95 -12.97 14.70
C LEU A 245 4.58 -13.03 15.40
N ASP A 246 3.83 -14.13 15.28
CA ASP A 246 2.50 -14.33 15.89
C ASP A 246 1.49 -13.22 15.49
N TRP A 247 1.61 -12.72 14.26
CA TRP A 247 0.70 -11.69 13.75
C TRP A 247 -0.45 -12.30 12.96
N GLU A 248 -1.66 -11.84 13.24
CA GLU A 248 -2.87 -12.12 12.44
C GLU A 248 -3.71 -10.85 12.31
N PRO A 249 -4.43 -10.67 11.18
CA PRO A 249 -5.37 -9.57 11.06
C PRO A 249 -6.50 -9.76 12.08
N SER A 250 -6.83 -8.70 12.79
CA SER A 250 -7.83 -8.73 13.88
C SER A 250 -9.20 -8.18 13.49
N ARG A 251 -9.28 -7.46 12.34
CA ARG A 251 -10.51 -6.78 11.90
C ARG A 251 -11.19 -7.54 10.79
N GLY A 252 -12.47 -7.92 11.04
CA GLY A 252 -13.31 -8.57 10.04
C GLY A 252 -13.63 -7.66 8.85
N TRP A 253 -13.76 -8.25 7.65
CA TRP A 253 -14.00 -7.49 6.41
C TRP A 253 -15.32 -6.70 6.45
N ASP A 254 -16.43 -7.35 6.79
CA ASP A 254 -17.75 -6.72 6.75
C ASP A 254 -17.87 -5.57 7.75
N GLU A 255 -17.38 -5.77 8.98
CA GLU A 255 -17.38 -4.76 10.03
C GLU A 255 -16.41 -3.60 9.68
N GLY A 256 -15.19 -3.90 9.27
CA GLY A 256 -14.19 -2.91 8.90
C GLY A 256 -14.60 -2.06 7.70
N LEU A 257 -15.29 -2.65 6.71
CA LEU A 257 -15.82 -1.89 5.57
C LEU A 257 -16.98 -0.98 6.00
N ALA A 258 -17.90 -1.48 6.83
CA ALA A 258 -19.00 -0.68 7.37
C ALA A 258 -18.47 0.52 8.18
N GLU A 259 -17.51 0.29 9.06
CA GLU A 259 -16.85 1.35 9.83
C GLU A 259 -16.12 2.35 8.92
N THR A 260 -15.48 1.87 7.85
CA THR A 260 -14.82 2.74 6.87
C THR A 260 -15.82 3.65 6.17
N VAL A 261 -16.94 3.11 5.69
CA VAL A 261 -18.00 3.90 5.03
C VAL A 261 -18.56 4.95 6.00
N ALA A 262 -18.87 4.55 7.24
CA ALA A 262 -19.36 5.46 8.27
C ALA A 262 -18.35 6.57 8.57
N TRP A 263 -17.05 6.25 8.61
CA TRP A 263 -16.01 7.25 8.81
C TRP A 263 -16.01 8.33 7.70
N TYR A 264 -16.16 7.95 6.42
CA TYR A 264 -16.25 8.94 5.33
C TYR A 264 -17.52 9.78 5.41
N GLU A 265 -18.64 9.21 5.83
CA GLU A 265 -19.88 9.95 6.06
C GLU A 265 -19.70 11.03 7.15
N GLU A 266 -19.09 10.67 8.28
CA GLU A 266 -18.85 11.55 9.43
C GLU A 266 -17.73 12.59 9.18
N ASN A 267 -16.79 12.30 8.30
CA ASN A 267 -15.59 13.12 8.08
C ASN A 267 -15.57 13.82 6.71
N ARG A 268 -16.73 14.26 6.23
CA ARG A 268 -16.88 14.96 4.94
C ARG A 268 -15.92 16.13 4.79
N ALA A 269 -15.74 16.95 5.80
CA ALA A 269 -14.83 18.09 5.80
C ALA A 269 -13.35 17.74 5.57
N TRP A 270 -12.96 16.48 5.83
CA TRP A 270 -11.60 16.01 5.57
C TRP A 270 -11.39 15.65 4.10
N TRP A 271 -12.33 14.95 3.48
CA TRP A 271 -12.13 14.42 2.13
C TRP A 271 -12.66 15.32 0.99
N GLU A 272 -13.66 16.17 1.23
CA GLU A 272 -14.18 17.08 0.19
C GLU A 272 -13.09 17.94 -0.47
N PRO A 273 -12.14 18.56 0.26
CA PRO A 273 -11.07 19.34 -0.36
C PRO A 273 -10.06 18.52 -1.15
N LEU A 274 -10.08 17.19 -1.02
CA LEU A 274 -9.16 16.26 -1.68
C LEU A 274 -9.72 15.67 -2.99
N LYS A 275 -11.00 15.90 -3.30
CA LYS A 275 -11.72 15.51 -4.52
C LYS A 275 -11.61 16.53 -5.67
#